data_329b6081dca2b6fe58c724b7b740b982
#
_entry.id   329b6081dca2b6fe58c724b7b740b982
#
_cell.length_a   1.000
_cell.length_b   1.000
_cell.length_c   1.000
_cell.angle_alpha   90.00
_cell.angle_beta   90.00
_cell.angle_gamma   90.00
#
_symmetry.space_group_name_H-M   'P 1'
#
loop_
_entity.id
_entity.type
_entity.pdbx_description
1 polymer ?
#
loop_
_entity_poly.entity_id
_entity_poly.type
_entity_poly.pdbx_seq_one_letter_code
_entity_poly.pdbx_strand_id
1 'polypeptide(L)'
;MKQIALDIGLSAGPTLANFCAGANEAALKHLELWVGGKTGAHNRSPVPTYFWGPSGSGKSHLLKAAREALREQGARVGWLDASVHEAPEFNESWAAVVLDDVHLYTAVQQHTAFNWFVNAQTHQRPVLAAGELPPADLKLRDDLRTRLGWGHIFAMHLLSEPERRSVLRQAADERGVFLSDEVMDYMLTRFSRDLGSLMELLELLDGYALQTKRGITVPLIKSMMDNV
;
A
#
# COMPACT_ATOMS: atom_id res chain seq x y z
N MET A 1 7.85 38.15 6.24
CA MET A 1 7.09 37.14 6.97
C MET A 1 6.92 35.94 6.03
N LYS A 2 7.56 34.79 6.32
CA LYS A 2 7.29 33.54 5.61
C LYS A 2 5.95 33.02 6.11
N GLN A 3 4.94 33.05 5.29
CA GLN A 3 3.67 32.41 5.56
C GLN A 3 3.90 30.91 5.41
N ILE A 4 3.91 30.19 6.51
CA ILE A 4 3.90 28.73 6.51
C ILE A 4 2.50 28.36 6.03
N ALA A 5 2.40 27.74 4.87
CA ALA A 5 1.16 27.13 4.43
C ALA A 5 0.74 26.15 5.54
N LEU A 6 -0.43 26.33 6.13
CA LEU A 6 -1.01 25.36 7.02
C LEU A 6 -1.22 24.12 6.16
N ASP A 7 -0.45 23.09 6.43
CA ASP A 7 -0.67 21.78 5.84
C ASP A 7 -1.99 21.23 6.44
N ILE A 8 -3.10 21.62 5.82
CA ILE A 8 -4.40 21.00 6.07
C ILE A 8 -4.36 19.71 5.25
N GLY A 9 -3.44 18.83 5.66
CA GLY A 9 -3.11 17.59 5.00
C GLY A 9 -4.30 16.68 4.82
N LEU A 10 -4.91 16.80 3.69
CA LEU A 10 -5.89 15.86 3.16
C LEU A 10 -5.25 14.91 2.13
N SER A 11 -4.02 14.45 2.37
CA SER A 11 -3.65 13.17 1.82
C SER A 11 -4.31 12.10 2.69
N ALA A 12 -5.55 11.78 2.41
CA ALA A 12 -6.17 10.61 3.01
C ALA A 12 -5.24 9.43 2.76
N GLY A 13 -4.66 8.88 3.84
CA GLY A 13 -3.79 7.71 3.74
C GLY A 13 -4.46 6.56 2.99
N PRO A 14 -3.78 5.46 2.74
CA PRO A 14 -4.35 4.30 2.08
C PRO A 14 -5.61 3.79 2.79
N THR A 15 -6.74 3.76 2.08
CA THR A 15 -8.01 3.18 2.53
C THR A 15 -8.52 2.17 1.50
N LEU A 16 -9.43 1.27 1.90
CA LEU A 16 -10.07 0.37 0.94
C LEU A 16 -10.95 1.16 -0.03
N ALA A 17 -11.55 2.28 0.41
CA ALA A 17 -12.44 3.10 -0.40
C ALA A 17 -11.70 3.89 -1.50
N ASN A 18 -10.43 4.27 -1.27
CA ASN A 18 -9.63 4.99 -2.28
C ASN A 18 -8.70 4.06 -3.08
N PHE A 19 -8.84 2.74 -2.92
CA PHE A 19 -8.12 1.77 -3.74
C PHE A 19 -8.75 1.64 -5.12
N CYS A 20 -8.00 1.96 -6.16
CA CYS A 20 -8.43 1.69 -7.53
C CYS A 20 -8.21 0.21 -7.86
N ALA A 21 -9.29 -0.55 -7.89
CA ALA A 21 -9.21 -2.00 -8.02
C ALA A 21 -8.70 -2.46 -9.40
N GLY A 22 -9.21 -1.87 -10.49
CA GLY A 22 -8.91 -2.37 -11.83
C GLY A 22 -9.15 -3.88 -11.91
N ALA A 23 -8.13 -4.62 -12.35
CA ALA A 23 -8.16 -6.09 -12.40
C ALA A 23 -8.06 -6.76 -11.01
N ASN A 24 -7.90 -5.99 -9.92
CA ASN A 24 -7.67 -6.50 -8.55
C ASN A 24 -8.95 -6.52 -7.69
N GLU A 25 -10.12 -6.45 -8.30
CA GLU A 25 -11.41 -6.36 -7.60
C GLU A 25 -11.64 -7.53 -6.62
N ALA A 26 -11.20 -8.74 -6.98
CA ALA A 26 -11.34 -9.90 -6.11
C ALA A 26 -10.53 -9.75 -4.81
N ALA A 27 -9.33 -9.19 -4.88
CA ALA A 27 -8.47 -8.92 -3.73
C ALA A 27 -9.09 -7.84 -2.82
N LEU A 28 -9.61 -6.75 -3.42
CA LEU A 28 -10.30 -5.68 -2.69
C LEU A 28 -11.53 -6.24 -1.97
N LYS A 29 -12.43 -6.92 -2.67
CA LYS A 29 -13.65 -7.51 -2.08
C LYS A 29 -13.34 -8.49 -0.95
N HIS A 30 -12.29 -9.29 -1.10
CA HIS A 30 -11.85 -10.19 -0.03
C HIS A 30 -11.49 -9.40 1.24
N LEU A 31 -10.71 -8.31 1.12
CA LEU A 31 -10.33 -7.49 2.27
C LEU A 31 -11.51 -6.69 2.84
N GLU A 32 -12.43 -6.19 2.02
CA GLU A 32 -13.63 -5.51 2.49
C GLU A 32 -14.48 -6.44 3.37
N LEU A 33 -14.69 -7.69 2.94
CA LEU A 33 -15.39 -8.71 3.71
C LEU A 33 -14.63 -9.06 4.99
N TRP A 34 -13.31 -9.17 4.89
CA TRP A 34 -12.45 -9.53 6.00
C TRP A 34 -12.40 -8.42 7.08
N VAL A 35 -12.35 -7.14 6.69
CA VAL A 35 -12.39 -5.98 7.60
C VAL A 35 -13.81 -5.73 8.12
N GLY A 36 -14.81 -5.83 7.24
CA GLY A 36 -16.21 -5.48 7.52
C GLY A 36 -16.99 -6.48 8.36
N GLY A 37 -16.40 -7.62 8.74
CA GLY A 37 -17.05 -8.61 9.60
C GLY A 37 -17.56 -7.99 10.89
N LYS A 38 -18.89 -7.86 11.00
CA LYS A 38 -19.62 -7.16 12.10
C LYS A 38 -19.49 -7.79 13.49
N THR A 39 -18.70 -8.82 13.63
CA THR A 39 -18.47 -9.54 14.88
C THR A 39 -17.03 -9.30 15.31
N GLY A 40 -16.84 -8.50 16.34
CA GLY A 40 -15.60 -8.12 17.04
C GLY A 40 -14.26 -8.80 16.64
N ALA A 41 -13.17 -8.29 17.13
CA ALA A 41 -11.80 -8.67 16.79
C ALA A 41 -11.49 -10.21 16.80
N HIS A 42 -12.39 -11.04 17.29
CA HIS A 42 -12.20 -12.48 17.48
C HIS A 42 -12.84 -13.36 16.39
N ASN A 43 -13.51 -12.79 15.38
CA ASN A 43 -14.29 -13.61 14.42
C ASN A 43 -13.83 -13.44 12.96
N ARG A 44 -12.61 -12.94 12.73
CA ARG A 44 -12.00 -12.96 11.40
C ARG A 44 -11.41 -14.34 11.13
N SER A 45 -11.57 -14.81 9.88
CA SER A 45 -10.96 -16.08 9.49
C SER A 45 -9.44 -16.06 9.77
N PRO A 46 -8.90 -17.03 10.52
CA PRO A 46 -7.46 -17.14 10.75
C PRO A 46 -6.70 -17.63 9.51
N VAL A 47 -7.41 -17.94 8.42
CA VAL A 47 -6.80 -18.37 7.16
C VAL A 47 -5.91 -17.23 6.63
N PRO A 48 -4.63 -17.48 6.36
CA PRO A 48 -3.73 -16.46 5.86
C PRO A 48 -4.13 -16.01 4.46
N THR A 49 -3.81 -14.74 4.16
CA THR A 49 -4.01 -14.18 2.83
C THR A 49 -2.69 -13.64 2.30
N TYR A 50 -2.33 -13.99 1.09
CA TYR A 50 -1.11 -13.56 0.43
C TYR A 50 -1.40 -12.87 -0.90
N PHE A 51 -0.89 -11.65 -1.04
CA PHE A 51 -0.96 -10.86 -2.26
C PHE A 51 0.40 -10.87 -2.96
N TRP A 52 0.44 -11.21 -4.25
CA TRP A 52 1.69 -11.20 -4.99
C TRP A 52 1.54 -10.49 -6.34
N GLY A 53 2.60 -9.90 -6.82
CA GLY A 53 2.60 -9.19 -8.10
C GLY A 53 3.69 -8.14 -8.16
N PRO A 54 3.86 -7.47 -9.30
CA PRO A 54 4.91 -6.49 -9.51
C PRO A 54 4.81 -5.31 -8.53
N SER A 55 5.91 -4.59 -8.35
CA SER A 55 5.89 -3.31 -7.64
C SER A 55 4.87 -2.37 -8.28
N GLY A 56 4.19 -1.54 -7.47
CA GLY A 56 3.15 -0.63 -7.95
C GLY A 56 1.78 -1.27 -8.22
N SER A 57 1.59 -2.57 -7.98
CA SER A 57 0.27 -3.22 -8.15
C SER A 57 -0.72 -2.99 -7.00
N GLY A 58 -0.34 -2.20 -5.98
CA GLY A 58 -1.22 -1.81 -4.88
C GLY A 58 -1.23 -2.73 -3.67
N LYS A 59 -0.34 -3.72 -3.57
CA LYS A 59 -0.25 -4.67 -2.43
C LYS A 59 -0.12 -3.95 -1.09
N SER A 60 0.91 -3.10 -0.94
CA SER A 60 1.16 -2.34 0.29
C SER A 60 0.05 -1.36 0.60
N HIS A 61 -0.62 -0.79 -0.42
CA HIS A 61 -1.81 0.03 -0.23
C HIS A 61 -2.92 -0.78 0.46
N LEU A 62 -3.26 -1.97 -0.05
CA LEU A 62 -4.28 -2.83 0.54
C LEU A 62 -3.93 -3.26 1.97
N LEU A 63 -2.67 -3.61 2.23
CA LEU A 63 -2.22 -3.98 3.59
C LEU A 63 -2.32 -2.80 4.56
N LYS A 64 -1.88 -1.61 4.16
CA LYS A 64 -1.98 -0.37 4.95
C LYS A 64 -3.44 0.02 5.18
N ALA A 65 -4.28 -0.07 4.15
CA ALA A 65 -5.72 0.18 4.25
C ALA A 65 -6.42 -0.77 5.24
N ALA A 66 -6.10 -2.06 5.18
CA ALA A 66 -6.62 -3.04 6.14
C ALA A 66 -6.16 -2.75 7.57
N ARG A 67 -4.88 -2.38 7.76
CA ARG A 67 -4.34 -1.99 9.07
C ARG A 67 -5.06 -0.77 9.61
N GLU A 68 -5.26 0.25 8.79
CA GLU A 68 -5.94 1.49 9.20
C GLU A 68 -7.40 1.23 9.58
N ALA A 69 -8.12 0.48 8.79
CA ALA A 69 -9.49 0.09 9.10
C ALA A 69 -9.61 -0.71 10.41
N LEU A 70 -8.62 -1.57 10.73
CA LEU A 70 -8.55 -2.25 12.02
C LEU A 70 -8.23 -1.28 13.16
N ARG A 71 -7.35 -0.31 12.94
CA ARG A 71 -6.99 0.72 13.92
C ARG A 71 -8.19 1.60 14.28
N GLU A 72 -9.00 1.98 13.30
CA GLU A 72 -10.25 2.70 13.51
C GLU A 72 -11.27 1.92 14.38
N GLN A 73 -11.20 0.58 14.32
CA GLN A 73 -11.96 -0.32 15.19
C GLN A 73 -11.32 -0.52 16.58
N GLY A 74 -10.26 0.22 16.92
CA GLY A 74 -9.52 0.11 18.19
C GLY A 74 -8.57 -1.10 18.27
N ALA A 75 -8.36 -1.81 17.16
CA ALA A 75 -7.52 -3.00 17.14
C ALA A 75 -6.03 -2.67 16.90
N ARG A 76 -5.14 -3.46 17.50
CA ARG A 76 -3.70 -3.40 17.24
C ARG A 76 -3.30 -4.44 16.20
N VAL A 77 -2.32 -4.11 15.38
CA VAL A 77 -1.83 -4.97 14.30
C VAL A 77 -0.31 -5.06 14.40
N GLY A 78 0.24 -6.27 14.38
CA GLY A 78 1.67 -6.49 14.19
C GLY A 78 2.04 -6.19 12.73
N TRP A 79 3.00 -5.29 12.53
CA TRP A 79 3.47 -4.90 11.19
C TRP A 79 4.96 -5.15 11.04
N LEU A 80 5.32 -5.90 10.01
CA LEU A 80 6.71 -6.14 9.62
C LEU A 80 6.86 -5.87 8.11
N ASP A 81 7.84 -5.04 7.77
CA ASP A 81 8.29 -4.80 6.40
C ASP A 81 9.82 -4.78 6.36
N ALA A 82 10.39 -4.63 5.17
CA ALA A 82 11.84 -4.66 4.97
C ALA A 82 12.61 -3.53 5.70
N SER A 83 11.94 -2.43 6.07
CA SER A 83 12.55 -1.30 6.80
C SER A 83 12.65 -1.52 8.30
N VAL A 84 11.92 -2.50 8.86
CA VAL A 84 11.91 -2.80 10.28
C VAL A 84 13.13 -3.67 10.63
N HIS A 85 14.16 -3.06 11.19
CA HIS A 85 15.41 -3.77 11.56
C HIS A 85 15.29 -4.51 12.90
N GLU A 86 14.57 -3.93 13.86
CA GLU A 86 14.33 -4.51 15.19
C GLU A 86 12.83 -4.66 15.40
N ALA A 87 12.32 -5.83 15.06
CA ALA A 87 10.90 -6.13 15.24
C ALA A 87 10.64 -6.55 16.70
N PRO A 88 9.52 -6.13 17.31
CA PRO A 88 9.14 -6.58 18.64
C PRO A 88 8.81 -8.08 18.63
N GLU A 89 8.75 -8.68 19.80
CA GLU A 89 8.18 -10.01 19.96
C GLU A 89 6.69 -10.01 19.60
N PHE A 90 6.17 -11.20 19.24
CA PHE A 90 4.74 -11.37 18.98
C PHE A 90 3.92 -10.96 20.21
N ASN A 91 2.85 -10.21 19.96
CA ASN A 91 1.96 -9.77 21.02
C ASN A 91 0.55 -10.35 20.82
N GLU A 92 0.08 -11.10 21.79
CA GLU A 92 -1.24 -11.76 21.77
C GLU A 92 -2.43 -10.79 21.66
N SER A 93 -2.21 -9.50 22.03
CA SER A 93 -3.22 -8.45 21.86
C SER A 93 -3.41 -8.00 20.42
N TRP A 94 -2.55 -8.41 19.50
CA TRP A 94 -2.73 -8.07 18.09
C TRP A 94 -3.93 -8.80 17.51
N ALA A 95 -4.76 -8.06 16.80
CA ALA A 95 -5.92 -8.59 16.09
C ALA A 95 -5.54 -9.27 14.77
N ALA A 96 -4.38 -8.92 14.21
CA ALA A 96 -3.84 -9.48 12.99
C ALA A 96 -2.31 -9.26 12.93
N VAL A 97 -1.65 -10.03 12.07
CA VAL A 97 -0.25 -9.83 11.66
C VAL A 97 -0.22 -9.43 10.19
N VAL A 98 0.59 -8.45 9.86
CA VAL A 98 0.83 -7.99 8.48
C VAL A 98 2.31 -8.09 8.16
N LEU A 99 2.63 -8.75 7.05
CA LEU A 99 3.98 -8.99 6.54
C LEU A 99 4.08 -8.37 5.13
N ASP A 100 4.66 -7.18 5.00
CA ASP A 100 4.77 -6.50 3.70
C ASP A 100 6.15 -6.71 3.08
N ASP A 101 6.21 -6.80 1.75
CA ASP A 101 7.42 -7.00 0.97
C ASP A 101 8.30 -8.17 1.45
N VAL A 102 7.67 -9.31 1.76
CA VAL A 102 8.35 -10.50 2.32
C VAL A 102 9.54 -10.98 1.47
N HIS A 103 9.54 -10.71 0.16
CA HIS A 103 10.61 -11.07 -0.77
C HIS A 103 11.94 -10.33 -0.50
N LEU A 104 11.90 -9.22 0.27
CA LEU A 104 13.07 -8.42 0.65
C LEU A 104 13.60 -8.76 2.06
N TYR A 105 12.98 -9.70 2.77
CA TYR A 105 13.33 -10.00 4.15
C TYR A 105 14.73 -10.60 4.29
N THR A 106 15.51 -10.02 5.19
CA THR A 106 16.75 -10.59 5.69
C THR A 106 16.49 -11.92 6.46
N ALA A 107 17.52 -12.70 6.69
CA ALA A 107 17.39 -13.94 7.47
C ALA A 107 16.77 -13.72 8.87
N VAL A 108 17.09 -12.59 9.51
CA VAL A 108 16.51 -12.21 10.82
C VAL A 108 15.03 -11.91 10.70
N GLN A 109 14.64 -11.12 9.70
CA GLN A 109 13.23 -10.80 9.45
C GLN A 109 12.42 -12.04 9.05
N GLN A 110 12.99 -12.96 8.27
CA GLN A 110 12.35 -14.23 7.96
C GLN A 110 12.10 -15.09 9.20
N HIS A 111 13.04 -15.09 10.13
CA HIS A 111 12.87 -15.80 11.42
C HIS A 111 11.76 -15.15 12.24
N THR A 112 11.76 -13.84 12.36
CA THR A 112 10.71 -13.08 13.06
C THR A 112 9.34 -13.30 12.41
N ALA A 113 9.24 -13.19 11.08
CA ALA A 113 8.00 -13.43 10.35
C ALA A 113 7.46 -14.85 10.57
N PHE A 114 8.34 -15.85 10.57
CA PHE A 114 7.95 -17.22 10.88
C PHE A 114 7.40 -17.36 12.31
N ASN A 115 8.10 -16.79 13.30
CA ASN A 115 7.65 -16.83 14.70
C ASN A 115 6.30 -16.13 14.87
N TRP A 116 6.12 -14.95 14.25
CA TRP A 116 4.84 -14.25 14.27
C TRP A 116 3.74 -15.05 13.61
N PHE A 117 4.04 -15.70 12.47
CA PHE A 117 3.07 -16.54 11.77
C PHE A 117 2.60 -17.71 12.64
N VAL A 118 3.53 -18.44 13.27
CA VAL A 118 3.21 -19.59 14.14
C VAL A 118 2.36 -19.14 15.32
N ASN A 119 2.77 -18.07 16.01
CA ASN A 119 2.03 -17.54 17.14
C ASN A 119 0.64 -17.02 16.73
N ALA A 120 0.55 -16.33 15.59
CA ALA A 120 -0.73 -15.86 15.07
C ALA A 120 -1.69 -17.04 14.84
N GLN A 121 -1.23 -18.14 14.22
CA GLN A 121 -2.06 -19.34 14.03
C GLN A 121 -2.47 -19.97 15.37
N THR A 122 -1.56 -20.07 16.33
CA THR A 122 -1.86 -20.61 17.68
C THR A 122 -2.95 -19.79 18.38
N HIS A 123 -2.92 -18.46 18.23
CA HIS A 123 -3.90 -17.56 18.85
C HIS A 123 -5.10 -17.23 17.92
N GLN A 124 -5.28 -18.00 16.84
CA GLN A 124 -6.38 -17.79 15.89
C GLN A 124 -6.41 -16.37 15.29
N ARG A 125 -5.21 -15.78 15.08
CA ARG A 125 -5.08 -14.45 14.47
C ARG A 125 -4.79 -14.57 12.98
N PRO A 126 -5.47 -13.81 12.14
CA PRO A 126 -5.19 -13.81 10.71
C PRO A 126 -3.82 -13.22 10.39
N VAL A 127 -3.25 -13.71 9.29
CA VAL A 127 -2.01 -13.19 8.71
C VAL A 127 -2.33 -12.66 7.31
N LEU A 128 -2.00 -11.40 7.07
CA LEU A 128 -1.97 -10.80 5.73
C LEU A 128 -0.53 -10.64 5.31
N ALA A 129 -0.19 -11.06 4.11
CA ALA A 129 1.18 -10.91 3.62
C ALA A 129 1.22 -10.47 2.17
N ALA A 130 2.31 -9.80 1.77
CA ALA A 130 2.54 -9.39 0.40
C ALA A 130 3.99 -9.59 -0.04
N GLY A 131 4.16 -9.91 -1.33
CA GLY A 131 5.46 -10.06 -1.96
C GLY A 131 5.40 -9.89 -3.47
N GLU A 132 6.54 -9.97 -4.13
CA GLU A 132 6.62 -9.78 -5.58
C GLU A 132 6.26 -11.05 -6.36
N LEU A 133 6.60 -12.21 -5.80
CA LEU A 133 6.49 -13.52 -6.46
C LEU A 133 5.41 -14.38 -5.80
N PRO A 134 4.84 -15.36 -6.52
CA PRO A 134 3.97 -16.36 -5.92
C PRO A 134 4.73 -17.16 -4.84
N PRO A 135 4.04 -17.74 -3.85
CA PRO A 135 4.71 -18.42 -2.72
C PRO A 135 5.73 -19.47 -3.15
N ALA A 136 5.47 -20.23 -4.22
CA ALA A 136 6.36 -21.28 -4.70
C ALA A 136 7.74 -20.76 -5.16
N ASP A 137 7.80 -19.52 -5.66
CA ASP A 137 8.99 -18.91 -6.27
C ASP A 137 9.75 -17.99 -5.31
N LEU A 138 9.22 -17.76 -4.09
CA LEU A 138 9.86 -16.94 -3.08
C LEU A 138 11.18 -17.57 -2.60
N LYS A 139 12.23 -16.77 -2.58
CA LYS A 139 13.55 -17.16 -2.02
C LYS A 139 13.58 -16.94 -0.51
N LEU A 140 12.70 -17.62 0.20
CA LEU A 140 12.58 -17.60 1.65
C LEU A 140 12.89 -18.97 2.22
N ARG A 141 13.10 -19.03 3.55
CA ARG A 141 13.16 -20.31 4.26
C ARG A 141 11.89 -21.13 4.01
N ASP A 142 12.03 -22.42 3.83
CA ASP A 142 10.95 -23.32 3.34
C ASP A 142 9.71 -23.33 4.23
N ASP A 143 9.92 -23.26 5.55
CA ASP A 143 8.83 -23.27 6.52
C ASP A 143 7.95 -22.01 6.47
N LEU A 144 8.53 -20.83 6.23
CA LEU A 144 7.78 -19.59 6.01
C LEU A 144 7.10 -19.59 4.65
N ARG A 145 7.84 -19.96 3.59
CA ARG A 145 7.34 -20.02 2.21
C ARG A 145 6.10 -20.91 2.09
N THR A 146 6.17 -22.11 2.66
CA THR A 146 5.05 -23.08 2.64
C THR A 146 3.82 -22.50 3.34
N ARG A 147 3.99 -21.80 4.47
CA ARG A 147 2.87 -21.21 5.23
C ARG A 147 2.20 -20.06 4.50
N LEU A 148 2.97 -19.23 3.78
CA LEU A 148 2.43 -18.16 2.94
C LEU A 148 1.54 -18.71 1.81
N GLY A 149 1.75 -19.97 1.41
CA GLY A 149 0.96 -20.67 0.40
C GLY A 149 -0.31 -21.38 0.92
N TRP A 150 -0.60 -21.36 2.23
CA TRP A 150 -1.67 -22.19 2.80
C TRP A 150 -3.09 -21.64 2.66
N GLY A 151 -3.24 -20.35 2.38
CA GLY A 151 -4.55 -19.70 2.43
C GLY A 151 -5.01 -19.11 1.11
N HIS A 152 -5.60 -17.94 1.20
CA HIS A 152 -6.04 -17.20 0.02
C HIS A 152 -4.85 -16.55 -0.66
N ILE A 153 -4.71 -16.77 -1.96
CA ILE A 153 -3.61 -16.22 -2.76
C ILE A 153 -4.20 -15.38 -3.88
N PHE A 154 -3.80 -14.12 -3.97
CA PHE A 154 -4.25 -13.20 -5.00
C PHE A 154 -3.06 -12.72 -5.84
N ALA A 155 -3.15 -12.93 -7.15
CA ALA A 155 -2.27 -12.27 -8.11
C ALA A 155 -2.73 -10.83 -8.30
N MET A 156 -1.81 -9.87 -8.11
CA MET A 156 -2.09 -8.45 -8.25
C MET A 156 -1.53 -7.92 -9.56
N HIS A 157 -2.30 -7.11 -10.23
CA HIS A 157 -1.99 -6.55 -11.54
C HIS A 157 -1.79 -5.05 -11.47
N LEU A 158 -0.92 -4.55 -12.33
CA LEU A 158 -0.77 -3.10 -12.53
C LEU A 158 -2.04 -2.52 -13.16
N LEU A 159 -2.37 -1.31 -12.79
CA LEU A 159 -3.40 -0.55 -13.49
C LEU A 159 -2.99 -0.29 -14.94
N SER A 160 -3.92 -0.38 -15.84
CA SER A 160 -3.77 0.07 -17.22
C SER A 160 -3.50 1.59 -17.28
N GLU A 161 -2.99 2.07 -18.40
CA GLU A 161 -2.75 3.51 -18.57
C GLU A 161 -4.02 4.36 -18.43
N PRO A 162 -5.18 3.98 -19.02
CA PRO A 162 -6.43 4.71 -18.79
C PRO A 162 -6.85 4.77 -17.32
N GLU A 163 -6.68 3.66 -16.58
CA GLU A 163 -7.00 3.61 -15.15
C GLU A 163 -6.08 4.52 -14.34
N ARG A 164 -4.76 4.46 -14.57
CA ARG A 164 -3.80 5.38 -13.92
C ARG A 164 -4.12 6.84 -14.21
N ARG A 165 -4.46 7.16 -15.45
CA ARG A 165 -4.89 8.51 -15.87
C ARG A 165 -6.12 8.96 -15.09
N SER A 166 -7.12 8.09 -14.97
CA SER A 166 -8.35 8.38 -14.23
C SER A 166 -8.07 8.65 -12.75
N VAL A 167 -7.28 7.79 -12.11
CA VAL A 167 -6.91 7.95 -10.69
C VAL A 167 -6.12 9.24 -10.45
N LEU A 168 -5.14 9.52 -11.31
CA LEU A 168 -4.32 10.72 -11.19
C LEU A 168 -5.14 11.99 -11.38
N ARG A 169 -6.12 11.97 -12.31
CA ARG A 169 -7.06 13.08 -12.52
C ARG A 169 -7.95 13.30 -11.30
N GLN A 170 -8.55 12.24 -10.80
CA GLN A 170 -9.37 12.31 -9.58
C GLN A 170 -8.58 12.86 -8.39
N ALA A 171 -7.37 12.39 -8.18
CA ALA A 171 -6.51 12.85 -7.11
C ALA A 171 -6.11 14.34 -7.25
N ALA A 172 -5.94 14.83 -8.48
CA ALA A 172 -5.70 16.23 -8.76
C ALA A 172 -6.96 17.08 -8.50
N ASP A 173 -8.11 16.62 -8.96
CA ASP A 173 -9.40 17.30 -8.76
C ASP A 173 -9.74 17.43 -7.25
N GLU A 174 -9.52 16.37 -6.47
CA GLU A 174 -9.72 16.38 -5.01
C GLU A 174 -8.83 17.41 -4.29
N ARG A 175 -7.66 17.72 -4.84
CA ARG A 175 -6.74 18.78 -4.35
C ARG A 175 -7.03 20.16 -4.93
N GLY A 176 -8.01 20.28 -5.83
CA GLY A 176 -8.27 21.50 -6.58
C GLY A 176 -7.17 21.85 -7.58
N VAL A 177 -6.39 20.87 -8.01
CA VAL A 177 -5.28 21.03 -8.94
C VAL A 177 -5.75 20.69 -10.34
N PHE A 178 -5.62 21.64 -11.28
CA PHE A 178 -5.92 21.37 -12.67
C PHE A 178 -4.70 20.81 -13.42
N LEU A 179 -4.84 19.59 -13.95
CA LEU A 179 -3.88 18.96 -14.85
C LEU A 179 -4.42 18.93 -16.29
N SER A 180 -3.77 19.66 -17.20
CA SER A 180 -4.09 19.57 -18.62
C SER A 180 -3.73 18.19 -19.18
N ASP A 181 -4.32 17.81 -20.31
CA ASP A 181 -4.00 16.53 -20.97
C ASP A 181 -2.51 16.46 -21.36
N GLU A 182 -1.90 17.57 -21.77
CA GLU A 182 -0.47 17.65 -22.08
C GLU A 182 0.40 17.34 -20.86
N VAL A 183 0.04 17.89 -19.69
CA VAL A 183 0.73 17.63 -18.42
C VAL A 183 0.56 16.17 -18.01
N MET A 184 -0.65 15.65 -18.14
CA MET A 184 -0.97 14.26 -17.83
C MET A 184 -0.18 13.28 -18.70
N ASP A 185 -0.14 13.53 -20.02
CA ASP A 185 0.63 12.74 -20.99
C ASP A 185 2.13 12.78 -20.68
N TYR A 186 2.64 13.96 -20.32
CA TYR A 186 4.02 14.13 -19.94
C TYR A 186 4.35 13.32 -18.68
N MET A 187 3.50 13.38 -17.64
CA MET A 187 3.68 12.63 -16.41
C MET A 187 3.68 11.11 -16.66
N LEU A 188 2.66 10.61 -17.36
CA LEU A 188 2.50 9.16 -17.62
C LEU A 188 3.58 8.58 -18.55
N THR A 189 4.16 9.40 -19.42
CA THR A 189 5.20 8.97 -20.37
C THR A 189 6.61 9.07 -19.80
N ARG A 190 6.88 10.11 -19.02
CA ARG A 190 8.24 10.48 -18.60
C ARG A 190 8.63 9.91 -17.25
N PHE A 191 7.64 9.71 -16.37
CA PHE A 191 7.87 9.24 -15.01
C PHE A 191 7.50 7.76 -14.85
N SER A 192 7.69 7.24 -13.65
CA SER A 192 7.41 5.85 -13.33
C SER A 192 5.97 5.45 -13.69
N ARG A 193 5.81 4.20 -14.15
CA ARG A 193 4.47 3.60 -14.34
C ARG A 193 3.80 3.21 -13.03
N ASP A 194 4.52 3.32 -11.93
CA ASP A 194 3.99 3.09 -10.58
C ASP A 194 3.10 4.25 -10.15
N LEU A 195 1.87 3.93 -9.75
CA LEU A 195 0.89 4.93 -9.34
C LEU A 195 1.36 5.67 -8.07
N GLY A 196 2.03 5.00 -7.13
CA GLY A 196 2.55 5.60 -5.91
C GLY A 196 3.52 6.75 -6.24
N SER A 197 4.50 6.48 -7.10
CA SER A 197 5.45 7.50 -7.57
C SER A 197 4.79 8.66 -8.31
N LEU A 198 3.72 8.39 -9.08
CA LEU A 198 2.94 9.45 -9.75
C LEU A 198 2.15 10.31 -8.75
N MET A 199 1.64 9.71 -7.69
CA MET A 199 0.94 10.43 -6.62
C MET A 199 1.91 11.30 -5.79
N GLU A 200 3.09 10.80 -5.48
CA GLU A 200 4.17 11.58 -4.84
C GLU A 200 4.60 12.76 -5.71
N LEU A 201 4.75 12.53 -7.02
CA LEU A 201 5.05 13.59 -7.97
C LEU A 201 3.93 14.65 -8.00
N LEU A 202 2.66 14.24 -7.99
CA LEU A 202 1.53 15.16 -7.95
C LEU A 202 1.58 16.04 -6.68
N GLU A 203 1.89 15.45 -5.53
CA GLU A 203 2.00 16.17 -4.27
C GLU A 203 3.15 17.19 -4.30
N LEU A 204 4.32 16.81 -4.82
CA LEU A 204 5.45 17.71 -5.00
C LEU A 204 5.10 18.87 -5.96
N LEU A 205 4.39 18.57 -7.05
CA LEU A 205 3.96 19.58 -8.02
C LEU A 205 2.95 20.56 -7.44
N ASP A 206 2.01 20.08 -6.64
CA ASP A 206 1.04 20.93 -5.96
C ASP A 206 1.76 21.89 -4.99
N GLY A 207 2.63 21.38 -4.14
CA GLY A 207 3.44 22.20 -3.24
C GLY A 207 4.30 23.25 -3.98
N TYR A 208 4.94 22.85 -5.08
CA TYR A 208 5.76 23.76 -5.88
C TYR A 208 4.93 24.83 -6.62
N ALA A 209 3.77 24.46 -7.15
CA ALA A 209 2.83 25.36 -7.80
C ALA A 209 2.30 26.42 -6.83
N LEU A 210 1.95 26.01 -5.60
CA LEU A 210 1.53 26.92 -4.54
C LEU A 210 2.66 27.90 -4.13
N GLN A 211 3.89 27.42 -3.96
CA GLN A 211 5.04 28.26 -3.61
C GLN A 211 5.36 29.29 -4.71
N THR A 212 5.30 28.89 -5.97
CA THR A 212 5.62 29.74 -7.11
C THR A 212 4.44 30.57 -7.60
N LYS A 213 3.21 30.31 -7.11
CA LYS A 213 1.95 30.90 -7.57
C LYS A 213 1.71 30.72 -9.07
N ARG A 214 2.06 29.55 -9.59
CA ARG A 214 1.95 29.19 -11.02
C ARG A 214 1.07 27.97 -11.19
N GLY A 215 0.31 27.93 -12.28
CA GLY A 215 -0.38 26.71 -12.68
C GLY A 215 0.59 25.60 -13.08
N ILE A 216 0.18 24.34 -12.90
CA ILE A 216 0.99 23.18 -13.28
C ILE A 216 1.02 23.07 -14.81
N THR A 217 2.21 23.18 -15.36
CA THR A 217 2.51 23.09 -16.80
C THR A 217 3.77 22.24 -17.01
N VAL A 218 3.97 21.71 -18.19
CA VAL A 218 5.19 20.94 -18.53
C VAL A 218 6.47 21.76 -18.25
N PRO A 219 6.58 23.06 -18.59
CA PRO A 219 7.73 23.87 -18.19
C PRO A 219 7.93 23.97 -16.67
N LEU A 220 6.84 24.05 -15.88
CA LEU A 220 6.93 24.07 -14.42
C LEU A 220 7.52 22.76 -13.88
N ILE A 221 7.07 21.62 -14.41
CA ILE A 221 7.60 20.31 -14.03
C ILE A 221 9.11 20.21 -14.30
N LYS A 222 9.53 20.64 -15.50
CA LYS A 222 10.95 20.67 -15.87
C LYS A 222 11.75 21.56 -14.94
N SER A 223 11.26 22.77 -14.67
CA SER A 223 11.93 23.70 -13.76
C SER A 223 12.03 23.16 -12.32
N MET A 224 11.05 22.42 -11.84
CA MET A 224 11.12 21.76 -10.54
C MET A 224 12.21 20.68 -10.53
N MET A 225 12.29 19.86 -11.59
CA MET A 225 13.28 18.79 -11.71
C MET A 225 14.72 19.31 -11.84
N ASP A 226 14.91 20.48 -12.46
CA ASP A 226 16.24 21.11 -12.63
C ASP A 226 16.75 21.76 -11.32
N ASN A 227 15.87 21.96 -10.32
CA ASN A 227 16.19 22.57 -9.03
C ASN A 227 16.29 21.56 -7.86
N VAL A 228 16.15 20.26 -8.15
CA VAL A 228 16.34 19.16 -7.20
C VAL A 228 17.67 18.46 -7.50
#